data_41137d923d73f55bdbdc6bfd6d41a7e3
#
_entry.id   41137d923d73f55bdbdc6bfd6d41a7e3
#
_cell.length_a   1.000
_cell.length_b   1.000
_cell.length_c   1.000
_cell.angle_alpha   90.00
_cell.angle_beta   90.00
_cell.angle_gamma   90.00
#
_symmetry.space_group_name_H-M   'P 1'
#
loop_
_entity.id
_entity.type
_entity.pdbx_description
1 polymer ?
#
loop_
_entity_poly.entity_id
_entity_poly.type
_entity_poly.pdbx_seq_one_letter_code
_entity_poly.pdbx_strand_id
1 'polypeptide(L)'
;MIITITREFGSGGRTIAKKLADKLGYAYYDYEIVQQIAQESGFAKEYIEENGEDASSTSTFGFIWNNYGYNLSDELYVAQRNVICELADKGNCVIVGRCSDYILRDRIDVLNVFIHADFEYRKNRVVSVYGQNEFAPDKRIKDKDKRRIAYYKYYTDRKWADAKNYQLCFCLLYTSPSPRDCS
;
A
#
# COMPACT_ATOMS: atom_id res chain seq x y z
N MET A 1 13.39 -10.03 -9.42
CA MET A 1 13.58 -8.94 -8.43
C MET A 1 12.24 -8.37 -8.07
N ILE A 2 11.98 -8.12 -6.79
CA ILE A 2 10.73 -7.58 -6.26
C ILE A 2 11.01 -6.17 -5.74
N ILE A 3 10.12 -5.22 -5.99
CA ILE A 3 10.22 -3.85 -5.47
C ILE A 3 8.98 -3.57 -4.62
N THR A 4 9.17 -3.32 -3.33
CA THR A 4 8.08 -2.87 -2.46
C THR A 4 8.08 -1.35 -2.35
N ILE A 5 6.91 -0.72 -2.40
CA ILE A 5 6.80 0.74 -2.30
C ILE A 5 5.87 1.12 -1.16
N THR A 6 6.45 1.58 -0.06
CA THR A 6 5.76 2.26 1.03
C THR A 6 5.75 3.77 0.76
N ARG A 7 4.68 4.48 1.10
CA ARG A 7 4.52 5.87 0.70
C ARG A 7 3.60 6.65 1.61
N GLU A 8 3.84 7.96 1.74
CA GLU A 8 2.89 8.91 2.32
C GLU A 8 1.71 9.17 1.37
N PHE A 9 0.54 9.52 1.91
CA PHE A 9 -0.61 9.88 1.09
C PHE A 9 -0.38 11.20 0.36
N GLY A 10 -0.69 11.24 -0.93
CA GLY A 10 -0.44 12.40 -1.77
C GLY A 10 0.99 12.56 -2.29
N SER A 11 1.95 11.72 -1.85
CA SER A 11 3.34 11.80 -2.33
C SER A 11 3.54 11.33 -3.79
N GLY A 12 2.53 10.80 -4.46
CA GLY A 12 2.68 10.28 -5.83
C GLY A 12 3.23 8.86 -5.93
N GLY A 13 3.51 8.20 -4.82
CA GLY A 13 4.14 6.89 -4.81
C GLY A 13 3.41 5.82 -5.64
N ARG A 14 2.05 5.81 -5.67
CA ARG A 14 1.27 4.88 -6.53
C ARG A 14 1.54 5.13 -8.03
N THR A 15 1.59 6.40 -8.43
CA THR A 15 1.87 6.78 -9.83
C THR A 15 3.29 6.39 -10.25
N ILE A 16 4.25 6.62 -9.35
CA ILE A 16 5.65 6.23 -9.59
C ILE A 16 5.78 4.71 -9.68
N ALA A 17 5.17 3.98 -8.75
CA ALA A 17 5.17 2.53 -8.76
C ALA A 17 4.65 1.94 -10.07
N LYS A 18 3.52 2.46 -10.58
CA LYS A 18 2.95 2.03 -11.86
C LYS A 18 3.89 2.32 -13.02
N LYS A 19 4.39 3.57 -13.11
CA LYS A 19 5.36 3.94 -14.16
C LYS A 19 6.66 3.13 -14.11
N LEU A 20 7.11 2.79 -12.91
CA LEU A 20 8.30 1.96 -12.73
C LEU A 20 8.05 0.53 -13.21
N ALA A 21 6.92 -0.07 -12.84
CA ALA A 21 6.52 -1.39 -13.30
C ALA A 21 6.42 -1.43 -14.83
N ASP A 22 5.74 -0.45 -15.45
CA ASP A 22 5.63 -0.34 -16.90
C ASP A 22 7.01 -0.25 -17.59
N LYS A 23 7.92 0.57 -17.03
CA LYS A 23 9.28 0.73 -17.59
C LYS A 23 10.14 -0.53 -17.49
N LEU A 24 9.98 -1.29 -16.43
CA LEU A 24 10.75 -2.51 -16.18
C LEU A 24 10.12 -3.77 -16.80
N GLY A 25 8.89 -3.67 -17.32
CA GLY A 25 8.10 -4.82 -17.73
C GLY A 25 7.74 -5.74 -16.57
N TYR A 26 7.56 -5.17 -15.36
CA TYR A 26 7.22 -5.89 -14.14
C TYR A 26 5.71 -5.89 -13.90
N ALA A 27 5.20 -6.93 -13.25
CA ALA A 27 3.83 -6.93 -12.76
C ALA A 27 3.63 -5.84 -11.69
N TYR A 28 2.44 -5.22 -11.68
CA TYR A 28 2.10 -4.16 -10.72
C TYR A 28 0.96 -4.60 -9.81
N TYR A 29 1.17 -4.49 -8.50
CA TYR A 29 0.18 -4.86 -7.49
C TYR A 29 0.02 -3.75 -6.46
N ASP A 30 -1.15 -3.14 -6.43
CA ASP A 30 -1.52 -2.20 -5.36
C ASP A 30 -2.54 -2.82 -4.40
N TYR A 31 -2.99 -2.00 -3.45
CA TYR A 31 -3.97 -2.42 -2.46
C TYR A 31 -5.23 -3.05 -3.06
N GLU A 32 -5.78 -2.44 -4.11
CA GLU A 32 -7.04 -2.87 -4.70
C GLU A 32 -6.88 -4.26 -5.34
N ILE A 33 -5.78 -4.45 -6.07
CA ILE A 33 -5.45 -5.73 -6.72
C ILE A 33 -5.17 -6.82 -5.68
N VAL A 34 -4.35 -6.54 -4.67
CA VAL A 34 -4.05 -7.52 -3.60
C VAL A 34 -5.32 -7.89 -2.84
N GLN A 35 -6.19 -6.93 -2.55
CA GLN A 35 -7.45 -7.18 -1.88
C GLN A 35 -8.41 -8.01 -2.72
N GLN A 36 -8.52 -7.72 -4.01
CA GLN A 36 -9.37 -8.48 -4.92
C GLN A 36 -8.91 -9.94 -4.99
N ILE A 37 -7.62 -10.19 -5.19
CA ILE A 37 -7.07 -11.54 -5.23
C ILE A 37 -7.29 -12.26 -3.89
N ALA A 38 -7.12 -11.57 -2.75
CA ALA A 38 -7.38 -12.16 -1.44
C ALA A 38 -8.85 -12.54 -1.23
N GLN A 39 -9.78 -11.77 -1.80
CA GLN A 39 -11.21 -12.08 -1.77
C GLN A 39 -11.60 -13.22 -2.71
N GLU A 40 -10.94 -13.32 -3.86
CA GLU A 40 -11.18 -14.38 -4.86
C GLU A 40 -10.48 -15.68 -4.49
N SER A 41 -9.38 -15.61 -3.74
CA SER A 41 -8.70 -16.78 -3.16
C SER A 41 -9.60 -17.37 -2.08
N GLY A 42 -9.81 -18.66 -2.06
CA GLY A 42 -10.73 -19.36 -1.15
C GLY A 42 -10.59 -19.03 0.34
N PHE A 43 -9.50 -18.42 0.77
CA PHE A 43 -9.25 -17.98 2.15
C PHE A 43 -10.30 -17.01 2.71
N ALA A 44 -10.81 -16.09 1.87
CA ALA A 44 -11.85 -15.17 2.31
C ALA A 44 -13.26 -15.77 2.19
N LYS A 45 -13.45 -16.74 1.28
CA LYS A 45 -14.76 -17.40 1.08
C LYS A 45 -15.08 -18.37 2.21
N GLU A 46 -14.12 -19.18 2.62
CA GLU A 46 -14.27 -20.15 3.70
C GLU A 46 -14.71 -19.47 5.01
N TYR A 47 -14.16 -18.28 5.29
CA TYR A 47 -14.53 -17.50 6.46
C TYR A 47 -15.91 -16.83 6.36
N ILE A 48 -16.29 -16.34 5.18
CA ILE A 48 -17.61 -15.73 4.94
C ILE A 48 -18.69 -16.81 5.01
N GLU A 49 -18.43 -18.03 4.54
CA GLU A 49 -19.34 -19.16 4.62
C GLU A 49 -19.52 -19.66 6.06
N GLU A 50 -18.47 -19.63 6.89
CA GLU A 50 -18.56 -20.03 8.30
C GLU A 50 -19.25 -19.00 9.21
N ASN A 51 -19.22 -17.72 8.85
CA ASN A 51 -19.67 -16.62 9.73
C ASN A 51 -20.77 -15.72 9.14
N GLY A 52 -21.28 -16.00 7.95
CA GLY A 52 -22.18 -15.09 7.23
C GLY A 52 -23.40 -15.71 6.59
N GLU A 53 -24.45 -16.03 7.35
CA GLU A 53 -25.78 -16.30 6.76
C GLU A 53 -26.46 -15.05 6.16
N ASP A 54 -25.88 -13.84 6.29
CA ASP A 54 -26.52 -12.56 5.90
C ASP A 54 -25.69 -11.65 4.96
N ALA A 55 -24.67 -12.13 4.29
CA ALA A 55 -23.80 -11.28 3.46
C ALA A 55 -24.14 -11.31 1.97
N SER A 56 -25.23 -10.69 1.56
CA SER A 56 -25.46 -10.34 0.15
C SER A 56 -25.22 -8.86 -0.07
N SER A 57 -24.15 -8.53 -0.77
CA SER A 57 -23.89 -7.38 -1.64
C SER A 57 -22.56 -6.65 -1.40
N THR A 58 -21.98 -6.19 -2.48
CA THR A 58 -20.67 -5.56 -2.69
C THR A 58 -20.39 -4.29 -1.83
N SER A 59 -21.36 -3.80 -1.08
CA SER A 59 -21.26 -2.64 -0.19
C SER A 59 -20.88 -3.01 1.26
N THR A 60 -20.90 -4.27 1.59
CA THR A 60 -20.81 -4.80 2.96
C THR A 60 -19.39 -4.76 3.51
N PHE A 61 -18.36 -4.77 2.66
CA PHE A 61 -16.98 -4.84 3.11
C PHE A 61 -16.52 -3.61 3.91
N GLY A 62 -17.00 -2.43 3.55
CA GLY A 62 -16.76 -1.21 4.34
C GLY A 62 -17.49 -1.23 5.68
N PHE A 63 -18.64 -1.90 5.74
CA PHE A 63 -19.49 -2.00 6.94
C PHE A 63 -18.94 -3.05 7.93
N ILE A 64 -18.47 -4.18 7.42
CA ILE A 64 -17.83 -5.27 8.19
C ILE A 64 -16.55 -4.76 8.87
N TRP A 65 -15.75 -3.94 8.19
CA TRP A 65 -14.56 -3.30 8.74
C TRP A 65 -14.85 -2.42 9.98
N ASN A 66 -16.04 -1.89 10.08
CA ASN A 66 -16.40 -0.97 11.16
C ASN A 66 -17.12 -1.65 12.35
N ASN A 67 -17.71 -2.83 12.19
CA ASN A 67 -18.63 -3.42 13.15
C ASN A 67 -18.21 -4.76 13.77
N TYR A 68 -17.32 -5.53 13.10
CA TYR A 68 -16.82 -6.81 13.62
C TYR A 68 -15.35 -6.71 13.98
N GLY A 69 -15.06 -6.91 15.26
CA GLY A 69 -13.79 -6.68 15.90
C GLY A 69 -12.57 -7.43 15.32
N TYR A 70 -11.47 -7.30 16.00
CA TYR A 70 -10.09 -7.65 15.67
C TYR A 70 -9.85 -8.94 14.86
N ASN A 71 -10.66 -9.98 14.98
CA ASN A 71 -10.47 -11.27 14.31
C ASN A 71 -10.55 -11.19 12.78
N LEU A 72 -11.53 -10.48 12.22
CA LEU A 72 -11.69 -10.34 10.76
C LEU A 72 -10.54 -9.55 10.11
N SER A 73 -9.98 -8.58 10.85
CA SER A 73 -8.82 -7.79 10.39
C SER A 73 -7.57 -8.64 10.27
N ASP A 74 -7.38 -9.57 11.20
CA ASP A 74 -6.19 -10.42 11.27
C ASP A 74 -6.24 -11.51 10.19
N GLU A 75 -7.40 -12.09 9.95
CA GLU A 75 -7.58 -13.07 8.88
C GLU A 75 -7.40 -12.45 7.49
N LEU A 76 -7.95 -11.25 7.29
CA LEU A 76 -7.69 -10.50 6.06
C LEU A 76 -6.20 -10.18 5.89
N TYR A 77 -5.50 -9.87 6.97
CA TYR A 77 -4.05 -9.67 6.91
C TYR A 77 -3.32 -10.95 6.51
N VAL A 78 -3.71 -12.11 7.08
CA VAL A 78 -3.13 -13.41 6.73
C VAL A 78 -3.39 -13.74 5.26
N ALA A 79 -4.62 -13.56 4.77
CA ALA A 79 -4.95 -13.76 3.36
C ALA A 79 -4.12 -12.85 2.44
N GLN A 80 -4.02 -11.55 2.77
CA GLN A 80 -3.19 -10.61 2.01
C GLN A 80 -1.70 -10.97 2.05
N ARG A 81 -1.20 -11.43 3.19
CA ARG A 81 0.18 -11.90 3.33
C ARG A 81 0.46 -13.08 2.39
N ASN A 82 -0.42 -14.07 2.37
CA ASN A 82 -0.28 -15.24 1.50
C ASN A 82 -0.29 -14.82 0.02
N VAL A 83 -1.24 -13.97 -0.38
CA VAL A 83 -1.29 -13.40 -1.73
C VAL A 83 -0.01 -12.66 -2.08
N ILE A 84 0.52 -11.81 -1.20
CA ILE A 84 1.77 -11.08 -1.43
C ILE A 84 2.95 -12.05 -1.64
N CYS A 85 3.04 -13.12 -0.85
CA CYS A 85 4.08 -14.14 -1.01
C CYS A 85 3.94 -14.85 -2.37
N GLU A 86 2.73 -15.29 -2.74
CA GLU A 86 2.47 -15.95 -4.03
C GLU A 86 2.79 -15.05 -5.23
N LEU A 87 2.43 -13.75 -5.15
CA LEU A 87 2.76 -12.78 -6.19
C LEU A 87 4.26 -12.54 -6.31
N ALA A 88 4.96 -12.52 -5.18
CA ALA A 88 6.41 -12.41 -5.14
C ALA A 88 7.11 -13.65 -5.74
N ASP A 89 6.56 -14.84 -5.52
CA ASP A 89 7.09 -16.10 -6.08
C ASP A 89 6.91 -16.20 -7.60
N LYS A 90 5.92 -15.51 -8.17
CA LYS A 90 5.75 -15.38 -9.63
C LYS A 90 6.86 -14.57 -10.30
N GLY A 91 7.66 -13.83 -9.51
CA GLY A 91 8.87 -13.16 -9.99
C GLY A 91 8.76 -11.64 -10.05
N ASN A 92 9.31 -11.04 -11.06
CA ASN A 92 9.50 -9.59 -11.19
C ASN A 92 8.21 -8.78 -11.00
N CYS A 93 8.10 -8.07 -9.88
CA CYS A 93 6.90 -7.29 -9.57
C CYS A 93 7.20 -6.05 -8.72
N VAL A 94 6.25 -5.10 -8.77
CA VAL A 94 6.20 -3.91 -7.93
C VAL A 94 4.95 -4.00 -7.06
N ILE A 95 5.11 -4.06 -5.74
CA ILE A 95 4.03 -4.19 -4.76
C ILE A 95 3.91 -2.92 -3.93
N VAL A 96 2.71 -2.36 -3.80
CA VAL A 96 2.48 -1.06 -3.17
C VAL A 96 1.75 -1.17 -1.83
N GLY A 97 2.47 -0.99 -0.73
CA GLY A 97 1.95 -0.95 0.64
C GLY A 97 1.64 -2.33 1.22
N ARG A 98 0.67 -2.41 2.15
CA ARG A 98 0.22 -3.65 2.83
C ARG A 98 1.32 -4.37 3.60
N CYS A 99 2.24 -3.62 4.18
CA CYS A 99 3.39 -4.19 4.89
C CYS A 99 4.22 -5.16 4.04
N SER A 100 4.19 -5.02 2.69
CA SER A 100 4.92 -5.91 1.79
C SER A 100 6.43 -5.91 2.05
N ASP A 101 6.98 -4.76 2.47
CA ASP A 101 8.36 -4.62 2.94
C ASP A 101 8.68 -5.51 4.14
N TYR A 102 7.73 -5.67 5.07
CA TYR A 102 7.88 -6.53 6.23
C TYR A 102 7.56 -8.00 5.93
N ILE A 103 6.52 -8.25 5.13
CA ILE A 103 6.11 -9.61 4.73
C ILE A 103 7.25 -10.30 3.98
N LEU A 104 7.96 -9.58 3.12
CA LEU A 104 9.01 -10.11 2.26
C LEU A 104 10.44 -9.87 2.81
N ARG A 105 10.58 -9.48 4.08
CA ARG A 105 11.86 -9.06 4.70
C ARG A 105 12.96 -10.12 4.70
N ASP A 106 12.57 -11.39 4.69
CA ASP A 106 13.50 -12.52 4.74
C ASP A 106 13.99 -12.95 3.33
N ARG A 107 13.53 -12.27 2.28
CA ARG A 107 13.96 -12.51 0.90
C ARG A 107 15.11 -11.60 0.51
N ILE A 108 16.07 -12.16 -0.21
CA ILE A 108 17.27 -11.42 -0.67
C ILE A 108 17.06 -10.66 -1.98
N ASP A 109 15.99 -10.96 -2.71
CA ASP A 109 15.66 -10.39 -4.02
C ASP A 109 14.68 -9.21 -3.96
N VAL A 110 14.52 -8.59 -2.78
CA VAL A 110 13.57 -7.50 -2.53
C VAL A 110 14.28 -6.17 -2.32
N LEU A 111 13.80 -5.14 -3.01
CA LEU A 111 14.17 -3.75 -2.80
C LEU A 111 13.01 -3.01 -2.14
N ASN A 112 13.19 -2.58 -0.89
CA ASN A 112 12.19 -1.81 -0.16
C ASN A 112 12.42 -0.31 -0.35
N VAL A 113 11.40 0.38 -0.82
CA VAL A 113 11.44 1.81 -1.16
C VAL A 113 10.40 2.56 -0.34
N PHE A 114 10.79 3.71 0.24
CA PHE A 114 9.88 4.66 0.87
C PHE A 114 9.80 5.97 0.07
N ILE A 115 8.58 6.42 -0.23
CA ILE A 115 8.35 7.66 -0.97
C ILE A 115 7.58 8.65 -0.10
N HIS A 116 8.19 9.80 0.14
CA HIS A 116 7.58 10.90 0.88
C HIS A 116 7.63 12.21 0.08
N ALA A 117 6.93 13.22 0.57
CA ALA A 117 7.00 14.56 0.00
C ALA A 117 6.61 15.60 1.07
N ASP A 118 6.97 16.86 0.81
CA ASP A 118 6.52 17.98 1.63
C ASP A 118 4.99 18.04 1.73
N PHE A 119 4.48 18.54 2.85
CA PHE A 119 3.06 18.55 3.13
C PHE A 119 2.26 19.41 2.13
N GLU A 120 2.76 20.58 1.77
CA GLU A 120 2.10 21.48 0.80
C GLU A 120 2.12 20.87 -0.61
N TYR A 121 3.21 20.22 -1.00
CA TYR A 121 3.25 19.47 -2.25
C TYR A 121 2.18 18.38 -2.28
N ARG A 122 2.06 17.58 -1.21
CA ARG A 122 1.06 16.52 -1.10
C ARG A 122 -0.37 17.06 -1.15
N LYS A 123 -0.62 18.19 -0.50
CA LYS A 123 -1.90 18.88 -0.50
C LYS A 123 -2.28 19.32 -1.91
N ASN A 124 -1.41 20.03 -2.59
CA ASN A 124 -1.63 20.49 -3.96
C ASN A 124 -1.88 19.30 -4.91
N ARG A 125 -1.14 18.21 -4.73
CA ARG A 125 -1.33 17.00 -5.52
C ARG A 125 -2.67 16.31 -5.23
N VAL A 126 -3.10 16.25 -3.98
CA VAL A 126 -4.40 15.68 -3.60
C VAL A 126 -5.53 16.46 -4.27
N VAL A 127 -5.49 17.79 -4.23
CA VAL A 127 -6.48 18.65 -4.89
C VAL A 127 -6.45 18.45 -6.41
N SER A 128 -5.29 18.37 -7.04
CA SER A 128 -5.18 18.22 -8.50
C SER A 128 -5.63 16.85 -9.00
N VAL A 129 -5.40 15.78 -8.23
CA VAL A 129 -5.71 14.40 -8.65
C VAL A 129 -7.14 13.99 -8.31
N TYR A 130 -7.67 14.45 -7.16
CA TYR A 130 -8.99 14.06 -6.67
C TYR A 130 -10.08 15.13 -6.85
N GLY A 131 -9.71 16.31 -7.39
CA GLY A 131 -10.60 17.41 -7.72
C GLY A 131 -10.67 18.50 -6.65
N GLN A 132 -11.10 19.71 -7.10
CA GLN A 132 -11.19 20.90 -6.24
C GLN A 132 -12.27 20.82 -5.13
N ASN A 133 -13.14 19.81 -5.18
CA ASN A 133 -14.20 19.59 -4.19
C ASN A 133 -13.70 18.92 -2.90
N GLU A 134 -12.41 18.75 -2.72
CA GLU A 134 -11.84 18.22 -1.48
C GLU A 134 -11.79 19.32 -0.42
N PHE A 135 -12.88 19.47 0.35
CA PHE A 135 -13.06 20.51 1.37
C PHE A 135 -12.04 20.48 2.52
N ALA A 136 -11.27 19.42 2.70
CA ALA A 136 -10.29 19.29 3.77
C ALA A 136 -9.12 18.37 3.38
N PRO A 137 -8.28 18.75 2.38
CA PRO A 137 -7.16 17.92 1.95
C PRO A 137 -6.18 17.65 3.09
N ASP A 138 -5.96 18.62 3.99
CA ASP A 138 -5.08 18.51 5.15
C ASP A 138 -5.55 17.39 6.10
N LYS A 139 -6.83 17.38 6.44
CA LYS A 139 -7.43 16.35 7.28
C LYS A 139 -7.32 14.98 6.63
N ARG A 140 -7.66 14.89 5.35
CA ARG A 140 -7.59 13.64 4.59
C ARG A 140 -6.17 13.06 4.56
N ILE A 141 -5.16 13.89 4.33
CA ILE A 141 -3.75 13.48 4.34
C ILE A 141 -3.38 12.91 5.71
N LYS A 142 -3.66 13.66 6.77
CA LYS A 142 -3.36 13.26 8.15
C LYS A 142 -4.07 11.98 8.54
N ASP A 143 -5.36 11.85 8.22
CA ASP A 143 -6.16 10.66 8.55
C ASP A 143 -5.66 9.42 7.80
N LYS A 144 -5.33 9.56 6.50
CA LYS A 144 -4.80 8.43 5.72
C LYS A 144 -3.45 7.97 6.22
N ASP A 145 -2.53 8.90 6.53
CA ASP A 145 -1.22 8.53 7.05
C ASP A 145 -1.31 7.97 8.48
N LYS A 146 -2.17 8.54 9.34
CA LYS A 146 -2.45 7.98 10.68
C LYS A 146 -2.92 6.53 10.62
N ARG A 147 -3.84 6.20 9.69
CA ARG A 147 -4.30 4.82 9.48
C ARG A 147 -3.17 3.90 9.01
N ARG A 148 -2.28 4.36 8.13
CA ARG A 148 -1.11 3.59 7.67
C ARG A 148 -0.13 3.33 8.81
N ILE A 149 0.15 4.36 9.61
CA ILE A 149 1.01 4.24 10.79
C ILE A 149 0.46 3.19 11.76
N ALA A 150 -0.84 3.29 12.10
CA ALA A 150 -1.49 2.37 13.02
C ALA A 150 -1.48 0.93 12.47
N TYR A 151 -1.85 0.74 11.21
CA TYR A 151 -1.85 -0.56 10.54
C TYR A 151 -0.46 -1.18 10.50
N TYR A 152 0.56 -0.40 10.10
CA TYR A 152 1.93 -0.89 10.03
C TYR A 152 2.48 -1.25 11.41
N LYS A 153 2.27 -0.39 12.41
CA LYS A 153 2.69 -0.65 13.79
C LYS A 153 2.04 -1.90 14.36
N TYR A 154 0.76 -2.11 14.13
CA TYR A 154 0.00 -3.26 14.63
C TYR A 154 0.55 -4.59 14.09
N TYR A 155 0.76 -4.68 12.77
CA TYR A 155 1.17 -5.95 12.14
C TYR A 155 2.68 -6.20 12.11
N THR A 156 3.51 -5.18 12.33
CA THR A 156 4.96 -5.32 12.18
C THR A 156 5.74 -5.01 13.45
N ASP A 157 5.10 -4.38 14.42
CA ASP A 157 5.72 -3.78 15.61
C ASP A 157 6.85 -2.79 15.29
N ARG A 158 6.96 -2.34 14.04
CA ARG A 158 7.96 -1.38 13.58
C ARG A 158 7.39 0.03 13.47
N LYS A 159 8.29 1.02 13.49
CA LYS A 159 7.92 2.41 13.19
C LYS A 159 7.79 2.59 11.69
N TRP A 160 6.61 3.01 11.23
CA TRP A 160 6.38 3.38 9.84
C TRP A 160 7.25 4.59 9.45
N ALA A 161 7.72 4.65 8.21
CA ALA A 161 8.61 5.69 7.70
C ALA A 161 9.98 5.80 8.40
N ASP A 162 10.39 4.80 9.18
CA ASP A 162 11.76 4.74 9.65
C ASP A 162 12.68 4.31 8.51
N ALA A 163 13.64 5.17 8.16
CA ALA A 163 14.57 4.94 7.06
C ALA A 163 15.34 3.61 7.16
N LYS A 164 15.50 3.07 8.37
CA LYS A 164 16.16 1.78 8.60
C LYS A 164 15.42 0.58 8.01
N ASN A 165 14.13 0.74 7.71
CA ASN A 165 13.31 -0.32 7.13
C ASN A 165 13.42 -0.38 5.59
N TYR A 166 14.08 0.59 4.95
CA TYR A 166 14.09 0.75 3.50
C TYR A 166 15.50 0.89 2.98
N GLN A 167 15.79 0.31 1.81
CA GLN A 167 17.05 0.50 1.11
C GLN A 167 17.11 1.85 0.40
N LEU A 168 15.93 2.39 -0.02
CA LEU A 168 15.84 3.69 -0.68
C LEU A 168 14.71 4.52 -0.09
N CYS A 169 15.00 5.81 0.17
CA CYS A 169 14.02 6.80 0.59
C CYS A 169 14.07 7.99 -0.39
N PHE A 170 12.94 8.30 -1.01
CA PHE A 170 12.84 9.40 -1.98
C PHE A 170 11.91 10.50 -1.48
N CYS A 171 12.40 11.77 -1.57
CA CYS A 171 11.58 12.95 -1.39
C CYS A 171 11.25 13.58 -2.74
N LEU A 172 9.96 13.64 -3.11
CA LEU A 172 9.55 14.08 -4.45
C LEU A 172 9.69 15.60 -4.72
N LEU A 173 9.93 16.42 -3.72
CA LEU A 173 10.23 17.84 -3.95
C LEU A 173 11.54 18.08 -4.71
N TYR A 174 12.45 17.13 -4.62
CA TYR A 174 13.80 17.26 -5.16
C TYR A 174 14.05 16.43 -6.43
N THR A 175 13.01 15.86 -7.02
CA THR A 175 13.09 15.13 -8.30
C THR A 175 12.86 16.02 -9.53
N SER A 176 13.09 17.32 -9.46
CA SER A 176 13.58 18.04 -10.62
C SER A 176 14.97 17.46 -10.93
N PRO A 177 15.29 17.11 -12.18
CA PRO A 177 16.66 16.74 -12.50
C PRO A 177 17.58 17.83 -11.98
N SER A 178 18.47 17.44 -11.09
CA SER A 178 19.53 18.34 -10.63
C SER A 178 20.29 18.82 -11.88
N PRO A 179 20.74 20.08 -11.95
CA PRO A 179 21.60 20.51 -13.04
C PRO A 179 22.85 19.63 -13.23
N ARG A 180 23.16 18.76 -12.25
CA ARG A 180 24.24 17.76 -12.32
C ARG A 180 23.86 16.49 -13.07
N ASP A 181 22.56 16.24 -13.29
CA ASP A 181 22.08 15.04 -13.99
C ASP A 181 21.88 15.31 -15.49
N CYS A 182 22.22 16.50 -15.96
CA CYS A 182 22.14 16.96 -17.36
C CYS A 182 23.51 17.02 -18.06
N SER A 183 24.53 16.36 -17.53
CA SER A 183 25.86 16.28 -18.17
C SER A 183 26.14 14.90 -18.74
#